data_8b690dff946bebe4af70a6d017be92ac
#
_entry.id   8b690dff946bebe4af70a6d017be92ac
#
_cell.length_a   1.000
_cell.length_b   1.000
_cell.length_c   1.000
_cell.angle_alpha   90.00
_cell.angle_beta   90.00
_cell.angle_gamma   90.00
#
_symmetry.space_group_name_H-M   'P 1'
#
loop_
_entity.id
_entity.type
_entity.pdbx_description
1 polymer ?
#
loop_
_entity_poly.entity_id
_entity_poly.type
_entity_poly.pdbx_seq_one_letter_code
_entity_poly.pdbx_strand_id
1 'polypeptide(L)'
;TREEYTRFLLPDKALTRRFYPISIEEPDEELTLSILSGSIPSIEYETKVKNTFSANTTERILRTLISISIPANQPDDQPAKRPELPLTLLEMAFSYAALSGKTALSCEYIEQAVHHSNRLRKEIRTNFTCAL
;
A
#
# COMPACT_ATOMS: atom_id res chain seq x y z
N THR A 1 -7.08 4.38 16.09
CA THR A 1 -6.64 2.99 16.37
C THR A 1 -7.33 2.43 17.60
N ARG A 2 -7.29 1.09 17.78
CA ARG A 2 -7.86 0.43 18.96
C ARG A 2 -7.22 0.90 20.26
N GLU A 3 -5.91 1.16 20.24
CA GLU A 3 -5.17 1.67 21.38
C GLU A 3 -5.58 3.11 21.73
N GLU A 4 -5.69 3.99 20.73
CA GLU A 4 -6.14 5.36 20.92
C GLU A 4 -7.60 5.43 21.40
N TYR A 5 -8.47 4.57 20.87
CA TYR A 5 -9.84 4.44 21.35
C TYR A 5 -9.86 4.07 22.83
N THR A 6 -9.10 3.05 23.22
CA THR A 6 -9.02 2.59 24.61
C THR A 6 -8.44 3.67 25.53
N ARG A 7 -7.42 4.39 25.06
CA ARG A 7 -6.71 5.39 25.85
C ARG A 7 -7.47 6.71 26.00
N PHE A 8 -8.12 7.19 24.93
CA PHE A 8 -8.68 8.52 24.87
C PHE A 8 -10.22 8.57 24.86
N LEU A 9 -10.88 7.60 24.24
CA LEU A 9 -12.34 7.59 24.11
C LEU A 9 -13.03 6.74 25.17
N LEU A 10 -12.48 5.59 25.52
CA LEU A 10 -13.09 4.69 26.49
C LEU A 10 -13.29 5.31 27.89
N PRO A 11 -12.38 6.18 28.41
CA PRO A 11 -12.56 6.84 29.70
C PRO A 11 -13.71 7.86 29.71
N ASP A 12 -14.07 8.43 28.55
CA ASP A 12 -15.17 9.37 28.43
C ASP A 12 -16.51 8.64 28.28
N LYS A 13 -17.20 8.44 29.40
CA LYS A 13 -18.51 7.77 29.44
C LYS A 13 -19.60 8.48 28.66
N ALA A 14 -19.48 9.80 28.45
CA ALA A 14 -20.46 10.56 27.69
C ALA A 14 -20.32 10.31 26.20
N LEU A 15 -19.08 10.18 25.71
CA LEU A 15 -18.78 9.83 24.32
C LEU A 15 -19.08 8.35 24.04
N THR A 16 -18.63 7.43 24.88
CA THR A 16 -18.80 5.98 24.64
C THR A 16 -20.27 5.53 24.60
N ARG A 17 -21.17 6.25 25.24
CA ARG A 17 -22.62 6.00 25.14
C ARG A 17 -23.24 6.39 23.79
N ARG A 18 -22.55 7.21 23.01
CA ARG A 18 -23.04 7.76 21.72
C ARG A 18 -22.37 7.12 20.52
N PHE A 19 -21.29 6.37 20.72
CA PHE A 19 -20.55 5.72 19.65
C PHE A 19 -20.49 4.21 19.87
N TYR A 20 -20.82 3.46 18.82
CA TYR A 20 -20.63 2.02 18.80
C TYR A 20 -19.35 1.70 18.04
N PRO A 21 -18.34 1.08 18.67
CA PRO A 21 -17.08 0.77 18.00
C PRO A 21 -17.29 -0.38 17.02
N ILE A 22 -16.95 -0.14 15.75
CA ILE A 22 -16.89 -1.17 14.72
C ILE A 22 -15.42 -1.49 14.49
N SER A 23 -15.03 -2.75 14.76
CA SER A 23 -13.69 -3.23 14.46
C SER A 23 -13.57 -3.55 12.98
N ILE A 24 -12.61 -2.92 12.31
CA ILE A 24 -12.23 -3.26 10.94
C ILE A 24 -10.86 -3.92 11.04
N GLU A 25 -10.80 -5.18 10.64
CA GLU A 25 -9.56 -5.94 10.64
C GLU A 25 -8.75 -5.65 9.38
N GLU A 26 -7.45 -5.84 9.50
CA GLU A 26 -6.54 -5.69 8.37
C GLU A 26 -6.83 -6.78 7.32
N PRO A 27 -6.88 -6.42 6.01
CA PRO A 27 -7.14 -7.40 4.97
C PRO A 27 -5.99 -8.41 4.83
N ASP A 28 -6.32 -9.64 4.50
CA ASP A 28 -5.34 -10.64 4.11
C ASP A 28 -4.68 -10.31 2.76
N GLU A 29 -3.76 -11.16 2.31
CA GLU A 29 -3.02 -10.92 1.06
C GLU A 29 -3.94 -10.92 -0.16
N GLU A 30 -4.89 -11.86 -0.25
CA GLU A 30 -5.77 -11.98 -1.41
C GLU A 30 -6.76 -10.81 -1.49
N LEU A 31 -7.33 -10.41 -0.37
CA LEU A 31 -8.18 -9.23 -0.32
C LEU A 31 -7.38 -7.95 -0.61
N THR A 32 -6.15 -7.85 -0.11
CA THR A 32 -5.25 -6.72 -0.42
C THR A 32 -4.95 -6.67 -1.92
N LEU A 33 -4.63 -7.81 -2.55
CA LEU A 33 -4.42 -7.91 -4.00
C LEU A 33 -5.65 -7.44 -4.78
N SER A 34 -6.83 -7.84 -4.34
CA SER A 34 -8.10 -7.43 -4.95
C SER A 34 -8.32 -5.93 -4.86
N ILE A 35 -8.02 -5.32 -3.69
CA ILE A 35 -8.12 -3.87 -3.46
C ILE A 35 -7.14 -3.12 -4.40
N LEU A 36 -5.89 -3.55 -4.46
CA LEU A 36 -4.89 -2.91 -5.32
C LEU A 36 -5.28 -3.00 -6.80
N SER A 37 -5.70 -4.18 -7.26
CA SER A 37 -6.16 -4.38 -8.65
C SER A 37 -7.35 -3.49 -8.98
N GLY A 38 -8.30 -3.38 -8.06
CA GLY A 38 -9.49 -2.54 -8.20
C GLY A 38 -9.19 -1.04 -8.18
N SER A 39 -8.06 -0.63 -7.60
CA SER A 39 -7.65 0.78 -7.53
C SER A 39 -6.96 1.28 -8.81
N ILE A 40 -6.39 0.39 -9.62
CA ILE A 40 -5.64 0.76 -10.84
C ILE A 40 -6.46 1.68 -11.76
N PRO A 41 -7.71 1.39 -12.13
CA PRO A 41 -8.47 2.26 -13.04
C PRO A 41 -8.64 3.70 -12.53
N SER A 42 -8.81 3.88 -11.21
CA SER A 42 -8.92 5.20 -10.59
C SER A 42 -7.59 5.95 -10.67
N ILE A 43 -6.49 5.28 -10.33
CA ILE A 43 -5.14 5.84 -10.40
C ILE A 43 -4.77 6.24 -11.83
N GLU A 44 -5.10 5.39 -12.82
CA GLU A 44 -4.92 5.68 -14.25
C GLU A 44 -5.71 6.92 -14.69
N TYR A 45 -6.94 7.06 -14.20
CA TYR A 45 -7.78 8.21 -14.51
C TYR A 45 -7.19 9.51 -13.97
N GLU A 46 -6.70 9.49 -12.74
CA GLU A 46 -6.13 10.65 -12.07
C GLU A 46 -4.78 11.05 -12.66
N THR A 47 -3.88 10.08 -12.84
CA THR A 47 -2.50 10.33 -13.30
C THR A 47 -2.36 10.47 -14.81
N LYS A 48 -3.34 10.00 -15.58
CA LYS A 48 -3.30 9.87 -17.05
C LYS A 48 -2.20 8.90 -17.53
N VAL A 49 -1.68 8.08 -16.65
CA VAL A 49 -0.70 7.02 -16.94
C VAL A 49 -1.44 5.69 -17.03
N LYS A 50 -1.09 4.86 -18.01
CA LYS A 50 -1.73 3.54 -18.21
C LYS A 50 -0.84 2.41 -17.69
N ASN A 51 -1.45 1.45 -17.03
CA ASN A 51 -0.83 0.17 -16.77
C ASN A 51 -0.82 -0.66 -18.07
N THR A 52 0.34 -0.76 -18.70
CA THR A 52 0.51 -1.51 -19.95
C THR A 52 1.06 -2.91 -19.76
N PHE A 53 1.28 -3.35 -18.54
CA PHE A 53 1.71 -4.69 -18.21
C PHE A 53 0.61 -5.72 -18.51
N SER A 54 1.00 -6.95 -18.82
CA SER A 54 0.05 -8.07 -18.88
C SER A 54 -0.59 -8.33 -17.52
N ALA A 55 -1.76 -8.96 -17.49
CA ALA A 55 -2.45 -9.28 -16.25
C ALA A 55 -1.56 -10.06 -15.25
N ASN A 56 -0.82 -11.06 -15.76
CA ASN A 56 0.09 -11.86 -14.95
C ASN A 56 1.26 -11.04 -14.37
N THR A 57 1.84 -10.13 -15.17
CA THR A 57 2.92 -9.25 -14.73
C THR A 57 2.40 -8.26 -13.68
N THR A 58 1.22 -7.68 -13.90
CA THR A 58 0.57 -6.79 -12.94
C THR A 58 0.35 -7.50 -11.61
N GLU A 59 -0.22 -8.70 -11.60
CA GLU A 59 -0.43 -9.46 -10.37
C GLU A 59 0.88 -9.72 -9.62
N ARG A 60 1.94 -10.11 -10.33
CA ARG A 60 3.27 -10.31 -9.71
C ARG A 60 3.83 -9.05 -9.08
N ILE A 61 3.67 -7.90 -9.74
CA ILE A 61 4.08 -6.60 -9.21
C ILE A 61 3.30 -6.30 -7.93
N LEU A 62 1.97 -6.45 -7.95
CA LEU A 62 1.13 -6.18 -6.79
C LEU A 62 1.47 -7.10 -5.60
N ARG A 63 1.66 -8.40 -5.82
CA ARG A 63 2.10 -9.35 -4.77
C ARG A 63 3.47 -8.97 -4.21
N THR A 64 4.37 -8.48 -5.03
CA THR A 64 5.67 -7.99 -4.56
C THR A 64 5.53 -6.74 -3.69
N LEU A 65 4.69 -5.78 -4.07
CA LEU A 65 4.41 -4.60 -3.25
C LEU A 65 3.76 -4.98 -1.90
N ILE A 66 2.89 -5.98 -1.88
CA ILE A 66 2.30 -6.51 -0.64
C ILE A 66 3.38 -7.14 0.24
N SER A 67 4.26 -7.97 -0.33
CA SER A 67 5.33 -8.63 0.44
C SER A 67 6.32 -7.66 1.05
N ILE A 68 6.65 -6.57 0.35
CA ILE A 68 7.53 -5.50 0.86
C ILE A 68 6.86 -4.75 2.04
N SER A 69 5.54 -4.77 2.11
CA SER A 69 4.79 -4.09 3.17
C SER A 69 4.83 -4.82 4.51
N ILE A 70 5.33 -6.06 4.54
CA ILE A 70 5.51 -6.86 5.74
C ILE A 70 6.97 -6.72 6.20
N PRO A 71 7.25 -6.04 7.33
CA PRO A 71 8.63 -5.94 7.84
C PRO A 71 9.17 -7.33 8.23
N ALA A 72 10.40 -7.62 7.80
CA ALA A 72 11.05 -8.93 8.04
C ALA A 72 11.31 -9.26 9.53
N ASN A 73 11.23 -8.26 10.43
CA ASN A 73 11.54 -8.39 11.87
C ASN A 73 10.42 -7.81 12.74
N GLN A 74 9.17 -7.92 12.28
CA GLN A 74 8.05 -7.40 13.06
C GLN A 74 7.67 -8.41 14.14
N PRO A 75 7.53 -7.98 15.42
CA PRO A 75 6.84 -8.78 16.42
C PRO A 75 5.41 -9.11 15.90
N ASP A 76 4.93 -10.32 16.16
CA ASP A 76 3.63 -10.83 15.69
C ASP A 76 2.42 -9.95 16.07
N ASP A 77 2.62 -8.95 16.93
CA ASP A 77 1.61 -8.06 17.47
C ASP A 77 1.53 -6.68 16.77
N GLN A 78 2.43 -6.38 15.79
CA GLN A 78 2.29 -5.16 14.99
C GLN A 78 1.60 -5.45 13.66
N PRO A 79 0.47 -4.76 13.35
CA PRO A 79 -0.23 -4.99 12.09
C PRO A 79 0.64 -4.65 10.88
N ALA A 80 0.67 -5.53 9.90
CA ALA A 80 1.23 -5.23 8.60
C ALA A 80 0.40 -4.10 8.00
N LYS A 81 0.99 -3.02 7.50
CA LYS A 81 0.26 -1.83 7.05
C LYS A 81 -0.48 -2.05 5.72
N ARG A 82 -1.39 -3.02 5.69
CA ARG A 82 -2.22 -3.37 4.54
C ARG A 82 -3.62 -2.77 4.67
N PRO A 83 -4.21 -2.23 3.62
CA PRO A 83 -3.66 -2.09 2.25
C PRO A 83 -2.88 -0.77 2.04
N GLU A 84 -2.71 0.05 3.07
CA GLU A 84 -2.19 1.43 2.99
C GLU A 84 -0.84 1.50 2.28
N LEU A 85 0.16 0.75 2.75
CA LEU A 85 1.51 0.87 2.23
C LEU A 85 1.65 0.40 0.78
N PRO A 86 1.19 -0.80 0.39
CA PRO A 86 1.28 -1.22 -1.00
C PRO A 86 0.47 -0.32 -1.94
N LEU A 87 -0.66 0.23 -1.49
CA LEU A 87 -1.45 1.18 -2.26
C LEU A 87 -0.66 2.49 -2.48
N THR A 88 -0.06 3.03 -1.41
CA THR A 88 0.80 4.22 -1.50
C THR A 88 1.97 4.01 -2.47
N LEU A 89 2.64 2.85 -2.42
CA LEU A 89 3.73 2.53 -3.35
C LEU A 89 3.25 2.48 -4.81
N LEU A 90 2.08 1.92 -5.04
CA LEU A 90 1.47 1.87 -6.37
C LEU A 90 1.15 3.29 -6.88
N GLU A 91 0.48 4.11 -6.09
CA GLU A 91 0.16 5.51 -6.40
C GLU A 91 1.41 6.35 -6.66
N MET A 92 2.47 6.16 -5.87
CA MET A 92 3.76 6.83 -6.08
C MET A 92 4.39 6.44 -7.42
N ALA A 93 4.34 5.16 -7.81
CA ALA A 93 4.90 4.71 -9.09
C ALA A 93 4.19 5.39 -10.28
N PHE A 94 2.87 5.45 -10.26
CA PHE A 94 2.09 6.16 -11.28
C PHE A 94 2.38 7.66 -11.27
N SER A 95 2.51 8.26 -10.09
CA SER A 95 2.82 9.69 -9.94
C SER A 95 4.20 10.03 -10.50
N TYR A 96 5.22 9.19 -10.27
CA TYR A 96 6.55 9.39 -10.85
C TYR A 96 6.54 9.30 -12.38
N ALA A 97 5.80 8.35 -12.94
CA ALA A 97 5.63 8.26 -14.39
C ALA A 97 4.95 9.52 -14.95
N ALA A 98 3.89 10.00 -14.30
CA ALA A 98 3.19 11.23 -14.69
C ALA A 98 4.10 12.46 -14.61
N LEU A 99 4.84 12.64 -13.52
CA LEU A 99 5.80 13.73 -13.33
C LEU A 99 6.94 13.71 -14.37
N SER A 100 7.29 12.52 -14.85
CA SER A 100 8.28 12.33 -15.92
C SER A 100 7.68 12.50 -17.32
N GLY A 101 6.42 12.93 -17.44
CA GLY A 101 5.73 13.12 -18.72
C GLY A 101 5.43 11.83 -19.47
N LYS A 102 5.39 10.68 -18.77
CA LYS A 102 5.09 9.39 -19.37
C LYS A 102 3.59 9.10 -19.31
N THR A 103 3.12 8.37 -20.30
CA THR A 103 1.72 7.92 -20.40
C THR A 103 1.54 6.43 -20.10
N ALA A 104 2.65 5.72 -19.87
CA ALA A 104 2.67 4.30 -19.55
C ALA A 104 3.55 4.04 -18.31
N LEU A 105 3.05 3.18 -17.41
CA LEU A 105 3.79 2.71 -16.25
C LEU A 105 4.92 1.77 -16.69
N SER A 106 6.11 1.94 -16.12
CA SER A 106 7.25 1.06 -16.29
C SER A 106 7.78 0.55 -14.95
N CYS A 107 8.57 -0.52 -14.97
CA CYS A 107 9.21 -1.06 -13.77
C CYS A 107 10.12 -0.07 -13.06
N GLU A 108 10.79 0.80 -13.81
CA GLU A 108 11.65 1.86 -13.28
C GLU A 108 10.93 2.73 -12.23
N TYR A 109 9.68 3.13 -12.50
CA TYR A 109 8.91 3.97 -11.58
C TYR A 109 8.44 3.20 -10.34
N ILE A 110 8.17 1.91 -10.48
CA ILE A 110 7.85 1.03 -9.36
C ILE A 110 9.08 0.88 -8.45
N GLU A 111 10.25 0.67 -9.04
CA GLU A 111 11.52 0.60 -8.30
C GLU A 111 11.85 1.93 -7.60
N GLN A 112 11.61 3.06 -8.25
CA GLN A 112 11.78 4.38 -7.64
C GLN A 112 10.86 4.57 -6.44
N ALA A 113 9.59 4.17 -6.52
CA ALA A 113 8.64 4.26 -5.42
C ALA A 113 9.09 3.42 -4.22
N VAL A 114 9.49 2.17 -4.46
CA VAL A 114 10.01 1.27 -3.43
C VAL A 114 11.29 1.83 -2.80
N HIS A 115 12.22 2.31 -3.63
CA HIS A 115 13.48 2.89 -3.14
C HIS A 115 13.25 4.15 -2.30
N HIS A 116 12.34 5.03 -2.71
CA HIS A 116 12.00 6.22 -1.96
C HIS A 116 11.38 5.87 -0.60
N SER A 117 10.45 4.92 -0.57
CA SER A 117 9.85 4.44 0.68
C SER A 117 10.90 3.83 1.62
N ASN A 118 11.85 3.07 1.09
CA ASN A 118 12.95 2.48 1.87
C ASN A 118 13.89 3.54 2.47
N ARG A 119 14.15 4.64 1.75
CA ARG A 119 14.91 5.77 2.27
C ARG A 119 14.21 6.46 3.44
N LEU A 120 12.89 6.64 3.33
CA LEU A 120 12.08 7.23 4.40
C LEU A 120 12.01 6.32 5.63
N ARG A 121 12.08 5.00 5.45
CA ARG A 121 11.91 4.00 6.51
C ARG A 121 13.19 3.44 7.08
N LYS A 122 14.37 3.84 6.70
CA LYS A 122 15.71 3.40 7.21
C LYS A 122 15.91 1.87 7.45
N GLU A 123 14.89 1.04 7.31
CA GLU A 123 14.84 -0.34 7.82
C GLU A 123 14.63 -1.43 6.75
N ILE A 124 14.22 -1.10 5.53
CA ILE A 124 13.91 -2.12 4.52
C ILE A 124 14.93 -2.07 3.39
N ARG A 125 15.93 -2.93 3.43
CA ARG A 125 16.79 -3.25 2.28
C ARG A 125 16.13 -4.37 1.48
N THR A 126 15.30 -4.03 0.53
CA THR A 126 14.79 -5.00 -0.44
C THR A 126 15.35 -4.67 -1.81
N ASN A 127 16.06 -5.61 -2.41
CA ASN A 127 16.41 -5.54 -3.83
C ASN A 127 15.15 -5.94 -4.62
N PHE A 128 14.38 -4.95 -5.03
CA PHE A 128 13.27 -5.16 -5.93
C PHE A 128 13.82 -5.22 -7.36
N THR A 129 13.67 -6.36 -8.00
CA THR A 129 13.99 -6.52 -9.42
C THR A 129 12.70 -6.85 -10.15
N CYS A 130 12.26 -5.96 -11.02
CA CYS A 130 11.14 -6.21 -11.91
C CYS A 130 11.60 -7.14 -13.03
N ALA A 131 11.67 -8.43 -12.74
CA ALA A 131 11.96 -9.44 -13.75
C ALA A 131 10.74 -9.57 -14.69
N LEU A 132 10.89 -9.06 -15.88
CA LEU A 132 9.97 -9.26 -17.01
C LEU A 132 10.03 -10.70 -17.52
#